data_2510ac91ec3777a301d421581d61430a
#
_entry.id   2510ac91ec3777a301d421581d61430a
#
_cell.length_a   1.000
_cell.length_b   1.000
_cell.length_c   1.000
_cell.angle_alpha   90.00
_cell.angle_beta   90.00
_cell.angle_gamma   90.00
#
_symmetry.space_group_name_H-M   'P 1'
#
loop_
_entity.id
_entity.type
_entity.pdbx_description
1 polymer ?
#
loop_
_entity_poly.entity_id
_entity_poly.type
_entity_poly.pdbx_seq_one_letter_code
_entity_poly.pdbx_strand_id
1 'polypeptide(L)'
;MLSPGIGLATAKLARQAGANITIASRSPDKLTQAQRQLGEVRMVPADITNEADVGQIFEGLSRVDHVVVAAGTILNGRIVDNDLATLRRIIDERIWGVTYVVRHAAPKMSQGSMTFTSGGLSSRPRLGTAMLTTALAGVEAMTPALALELAPVRVNTVTPGLIDTPLLNNTYGAERDTIIQNRAAVLPGKRVGTAVEVAQAMLMLMTNEYMTGEVLHIDGGSRFV
;
A
#
# COMPACT_ATOMS: atom_id res chain seq x y z
N MET A 1 -6.27 1.05 -3.18
CA MET A 1 -7.30 0.77 -2.15
C MET A 1 -7.01 1.57 -0.88
N LEU A 2 -8.03 2.17 -0.32
CA LEU A 2 -7.89 3.14 0.76
C LEU A 2 -7.82 2.45 2.13
N SER A 3 -6.69 2.55 2.80
CA SER A 3 -6.59 2.33 4.25
C SER A 3 -6.76 3.69 4.96
N PRO A 4 -7.49 3.80 6.08
CA PRO A 4 -7.42 4.98 6.91
C PRO A 4 -6.00 5.07 7.49
N GLY A 5 -5.14 5.79 6.84
CA GLY A 5 -3.71 5.84 7.10
C GLY A 5 -3.02 6.34 5.84
N ILE A 6 -2.07 5.55 5.34
CA ILE A 6 -1.23 5.93 4.19
C ILE A 6 -2.08 6.24 2.95
N GLY A 7 -3.04 5.37 2.57
CA GLY A 7 -3.88 5.59 1.39
C GLY A 7 -4.72 6.86 1.46
N LEU A 8 -5.33 7.14 2.63
CA LEU A 8 -6.10 8.38 2.81
C LEU A 8 -5.21 9.61 2.80
N ALA A 9 -4.03 9.55 3.44
CA ALA A 9 -3.07 10.65 3.43
C ALA A 9 -2.60 10.95 1.98
N THR A 10 -2.32 9.90 1.20
CA THR A 10 -1.95 10.03 -0.23
C THR A 10 -3.08 10.66 -1.04
N ALA A 11 -4.32 10.19 -0.86
CA ALA A 11 -5.48 10.77 -1.55
C ALA A 11 -5.68 12.26 -1.22
N LYS A 12 -5.45 12.66 0.04
CA LYS A 12 -5.51 14.07 0.44
C LYS A 12 -4.46 14.92 -0.29
N LEU A 13 -3.21 14.49 -0.30
CA LEU A 13 -2.13 15.22 -0.98
C LEU A 13 -2.38 15.29 -2.50
N ALA A 14 -2.82 14.21 -3.12
CA ALA A 14 -3.16 14.20 -4.54
C ALA A 14 -4.36 15.13 -4.83
N ARG A 15 -5.39 15.17 -3.96
CA ARG A 15 -6.53 16.10 -4.10
C ARG A 15 -6.08 17.55 -3.98
N GLN A 16 -5.19 17.86 -3.05
CA GLN A 16 -4.61 19.20 -2.89
C GLN A 16 -3.78 19.63 -4.12
N ALA A 17 -3.18 18.65 -4.81
CA ALA A 17 -2.48 18.87 -6.08
C ALA A 17 -3.43 18.95 -7.29
N GLY A 18 -4.77 18.93 -7.10
CA GLY A 18 -5.76 19.08 -8.14
C GLY A 18 -6.22 17.79 -8.82
N ALA A 19 -5.84 16.61 -8.31
CA ALA A 19 -6.25 15.34 -8.91
C ALA A 19 -7.74 15.02 -8.67
N ASN A 20 -8.36 14.39 -9.66
CA ASN A 20 -9.64 13.69 -9.50
C ASN A 20 -9.40 12.34 -8.84
N ILE A 21 -10.12 12.04 -7.76
CA ILE A 21 -9.83 10.88 -6.90
C ILE A 21 -10.94 9.84 -7.01
N THR A 22 -10.54 8.60 -7.26
CA THR A 22 -11.34 7.40 -7.00
C THR A 22 -10.73 6.67 -5.80
N ILE A 23 -11.56 6.35 -4.81
CA ILE A 23 -11.15 5.58 -3.63
C ILE A 23 -11.88 4.24 -3.60
N ALA A 24 -11.15 3.19 -3.22
CA ALA A 24 -11.71 1.85 -3.07
C ALA A 24 -11.34 1.22 -1.72
N SER A 25 -12.30 0.56 -1.09
CA SER A 25 -12.10 -0.16 0.17
C SER A 25 -13.20 -1.21 0.35
N ARG A 26 -12.92 -2.27 1.12
CA ARG A 26 -13.92 -3.27 1.52
C ARG A 26 -15.01 -2.72 2.46
N SER A 27 -14.71 -1.65 3.20
CA SER A 27 -15.60 -1.09 4.21
C SER A 27 -16.30 0.17 3.68
N PRO A 28 -17.62 0.15 3.48
CA PRO A 28 -18.40 1.34 3.11
C PRO A 28 -18.27 2.48 4.13
N ASP A 29 -18.17 2.17 5.42
CA ASP A 29 -18.02 3.18 6.48
C ASP A 29 -16.69 3.94 6.32
N LYS A 30 -15.59 3.22 6.01
CA LYS A 30 -14.29 3.85 5.74
C LYS A 30 -14.32 4.72 4.49
N LEU A 31 -15.04 4.31 3.46
CA LEU A 31 -15.26 5.14 2.25
C LEU A 31 -16.01 6.42 2.59
N THR A 32 -17.10 6.32 3.36
CA THR A 32 -17.88 7.47 3.80
C THR A 32 -17.05 8.44 4.67
N GLN A 33 -16.25 7.90 5.60
CA GLN A 33 -15.36 8.71 6.42
C GLN A 33 -14.28 9.42 5.57
N ALA A 34 -13.74 8.72 4.57
CA ALA A 34 -12.77 9.29 3.65
C ALA A 34 -13.38 10.40 2.78
N GLN A 35 -14.60 10.19 2.26
CA GLN A 35 -15.34 11.20 1.48
C GLN A 35 -15.54 12.49 2.28
N ARG A 36 -15.90 12.40 3.56
CA ARG A 36 -16.05 13.59 4.43
C ARG A 36 -14.77 14.43 4.51
N GLN A 37 -13.61 13.81 4.33
CA GLN A 37 -12.29 14.47 4.41
C GLN A 37 -11.73 14.90 3.06
N LEU A 38 -12.18 14.25 1.97
CA LEU A 38 -11.71 14.50 0.61
C LEU A 38 -12.67 15.38 -0.21
N GLY A 39 -13.91 15.52 0.24
CA GLY A 39 -14.98 16.16 -0.53
C GLY A 39 -15.54 15.21 -1.59
N GLU A 40 -15.91 15.75 -2.73
CA GLU A 40 -16.48 14.97 -3.83
C GLU A 40 -15.41 14.05 -4.45
N VAL A 41 -15.59 12.73 -4.27
CA VAL A 41 -14.75 11.67 -4.81
C VAL A 41 -15.59 10.46 -5.21
N ARG A 42 -15.16 9.74 -6.23
CA ARG A 42 -15.77 8.47 -6.60
C ARG A 42 -15.39 7.39 -5.55
N MET A 43 -16.38 6.69 -5.03
CA MET A 43 -16.21 5.62 -4.05
C MET A 43 -16.61 4.28 -4.66
N VAL A 44 -15.76 3.26 -4.48
CA VAL A 44 -16.03 1.91 -4.96
C VAL A 44 -15.79 0.91 -3.81
N PRO A 45 -16.84 0.27 -3.27
CA PRO A 45 -16.67 -0.88 -2.40
C PRO A 45 -16.00 -2.01 -3.17
N ALA A 46 -14.83 -2.49 -2.71
CA ALA A 46 -14.09 -3.54 -3.41
C ALA A 46 -13.15 -4.30 -2.47
N ASP A 47 -13.13 -5.62 -2.58
CA ASP A 47 -12.08 -6.48 -2.00
C ASP A 47 -10.98 -6.68 -3.03
N ILE A 48 -9.74 -6.37 -2.67
CA ILE A 48 -8.59 -6.52 -3.56
C ILE A 48 -8.31 -7.98 -3.92
N THR A 49 -8.81 -8.93 -3.13
CA THR A 49 -8.68 -10.37 -3.38
C THR A 49 -9.71 -10.90 -4.37
N ASN A 50 -10.67 -10.07 -4.78
CA ASN A 50 -11.69 -10.41 -5.77
C ASN A 50 -11.44 -9.64 -7.07
N GLU A 51 -11.12 -10.33 -8.15
CA GLU A 51 -10.82 -9.71 -9.45
C GLU A 51 -12.00 -8.88 -9.99
N ALA A 52 -13.24 -9.37 -9.85
CA ALA A 52 -14.43 -8.66 -10.32
C ALA A 52 -14.63 -7.33 -9.58
N ASP A 53 -14.43 -7.32 -8.27
CA ASP A 53 -14.50 -6.10 -7.48
C ASP A 53 -13.42 -5.09 -7.91
N VAL A 54 -12.20 -5.58 -8.17
CA VAL A 54 -11.11 -4.73 -8.67
C VAL A 54 -11.45 -4.17 -10.05
N GLY A 55 -12.08 -4.96 -10.93
CA GLY A 55 -12.57 -4.52 -12.24
C GLY A 55 -13.52 -3.32 -12.13
N GLN A 56 -14.45 -3.35 -11.16
CA GLN A 56 -15.42 -2.27 -10.93
C GLN A 56 -14.75 -0.94 -10.57
N ILE A 57 -13.55 -0.94 -9.96
CA ILE A 57 -12.81 0.29 -9.64
C ILE A 57 -12.53 1.08 -10.92
N PHE A 58 -12.22 0.37 -12.00
CA PHE A 58 -11.81 0.96 -13.27
C PHE A 58 -12.94 1.06 -14.30
N GLU A 59 -14.11 0.48 -14.00
CA GLU A 59 -15.26 0.54 -14.88
C GLU A 59 -15.73 1.99 -15.09
N GLY A 60 -16.06 2.35 -16.33
CA GLY A 60 -16.49 3.70 -16.71
C GLY A 60 -15.37 4.76 -16.71
N LEU A 61 -14.14 4.44 -16.31
CA LEU A 61 -13.01 5.33 -16.47
C LEU A 61 -12.45 5.21 -17.90
N SER A 62 -12.35 6.32 -18.61
CA SER A 62 -11.71 6.39 -19.93
C SER A 62 -10.18 6.49 -19.83
N ARG A 63 -9.67 7.05 -18.74
CA ARG A 63 -8.25 7.28 -18.48
C ARG A 63 -7.92 7.16 -17.00
N VAL A 64 -6.74 6.65 -16.72
CA VAL A 64 -6.13 6.60 -15.39
C VAL A 64 -4.71 7.14 -15.50
N ASP A 65 -4.37 8.14 -14.70
CA ASP A 65 -3.02 8.73 -14.67
C ASP A 65 -2.13 8.11 -13.62
N HIS A 66 -2.69 7.85 -12.42
CA HIS A 66 -1.93 7.29 -11.31
C HIS A 66 -2.75 6.26 -10.54
N VAL A 67 -2.09 5.18 -10.14
CA VAL A 67 -2.65 4.14 -9.28
C VAL A 67 -1.81 4.01 -8.02
N VAL A 68 -2.45 3.96 -6.86
CA VAL A 68 -1.80 3.65 -5.57
C VAL A 68 -2.47 2.47 -4.91
N VAL A 69 -1.68 1.45 -4.60
CA VAL A 69 -2.14 0.29 -3.83
C VAL A 69 -1.51 0.35 -2.44
N ALA A 70 -2.31 0.82 -1.47
CA ALA A 70 -1.92 0.88 -0.06
C ALA A 70 -2.73 -0.11 0.80
N ALA A 71 -3.25 -1.17 0.17
CA ALA A 71 -4.03 -2.22 0.82
C ALA A 71 -3.14 -3.34 1.34
N GLY A 72 -3.60 -3.98 2.40
CA GLY A 72 -3.03 -5.19 2.96
C GLY A 72 -3.10 -5.18 4.48
N THR A 73 -3.42 -6.34 5.03
CA THR A 73 -3.42 -6.59 6.46
C THR A 73 -2.04 -7.04 6.95
N ILE A 74 -1.77 -6.83 8.23
CA ILE A 74 -0.62 -7.44 8.91
C ILE A 74 -1.14 -8.73 9.55
N LEU A 75 -0.90 -9.84 8.88
CA LEU A 75 -1.20 -11.17 9.39
C LEU A 75 0.12 -11.85 9.75
N ASN A 76 0.25 -12.25 11.00
CA ASN A 76 1.42 -12.93 11.52
C ASN A 76 1.02 -14.32 12.00
N GLY A 77 1.97 -15.24 11.98
CA GLY A 77 1.81 -16.60 12.47
C GLY A 77 2.83 -17.52 11.81
N ARG A 78 3.32 -18.50 12.59
CA ARG A 78 4.22 -19.52 12.04
C ARG A 78 3.46 -20.37 11.03
N ILE A 79 4.13 -20.79 9.96
CA ILE A 79 3.51 -21.62 8.91
C ILE A 79 2.94 -22.92 9.51
N VAL A 80 3.65 -23.50 10.48
CA VAL A 80 3.26 -24.78 11.09
C VAL A 80 2.05 -24.69 12.03
N ASP A 81 1.72 -23.50 12.52
CA ASP A 81 0.67 -23.27 13.51
C ASP A 81 -0.55 -22.54 12.92
N ASN A 82 -0.45 -22.04 11.70
CA ASN A 82 -1.49 -21.22 11.08
C ASN A 82 -2.35 -22.04 10.09
N ASP A 83 -3.60 -21.66 9.94
CA ASP A 83 -4.45 -22.28 8.93
C ASP A 83 -4.05 -21.83 7.52
N LEU A 84 -4.24 -22.71 6.53
CA LEU A 84 -3.84 -22.46 5.15
C LEU A 84 -4.64 -21.35 4.47
N ALA A 85 -5.88 -21.09 4.91
CA ALA A 85 -6.71 -20.02 4.33
C ALA A 85 -6.13 -18.65 4.72
N THR A 86 -5.73 -18.47 5.97
CA THR A 86 -5.03 -17.26 6.44
C THR A 86 -3.71 -17.06 5.68
N LEU A 87 -2.91 -18.12 5.50
CA LEU A 87 -1.64 -18.01 4.77
C LEU A 87 -1.85 -17.65 3.29
N ARG A 88 -2.86 -18.27 2.63
CA ARG A 88 -3.23 -17.94 1.24
C ARG A 88 -3.69 -16.49 1.12
N ARG A 89 -4.52 -16.02 2.07
CA ARG A 89 -5.01 -14.64 2.05
C ARG A 89 -3.90 -13.60 2.04
N ILE A 90 -2.76 -13.86 2.70
CA ILE A 90 -1.59 -12.96 2.66
C ILE A 90 -1.10 -12.78 1.22
N ILE A 91 -1.01 -13.89 0.47
CA ILE A 91 -0.60 -13.88 -0.93
C ILE A 91 -1.68 -13.23 -1.82
N ASP A 92 -2.95 -13.56 -1.57
CA ASP A 92 -4.07 -13.02 -2.34
C ASP A 92 -4.16 -11.49 -2.21
N GLU A 93 -4.01 -10.94 -0.99
CA GLU A 93 -4.06 -9.50 -0.77
C GLU A 93 -2.87 -8.76 -1.42
N ARG A 94 -1.68 -9.35 -1.46
CA ARG A 94 -0.46 -8.66 -1.87
C ARG A 94 -0.07 -8.95 -3.31
N ILE A 95 -0.04 -10.22 -3.71
CA ILE A 95 0.41 -10.62 -5.04
C ILE A 95 -0.76 -10.59 -6.03
N TRP A 96 -1.81 -11.36 -5.78
CA TRP A 96 -2.96 -11.39 -6.68
C TRP A 96 -3.70 -10.06 -6.72
N GLY A 97 -3.86 -9.40 -5.58
CA GLY A 97 -4.50 -8.09 -5.54
C GLY A 97 -3.76 -7.04 -6.37
N VAL A 98 -2.43 -6.97 -6.30
CA VAL A 98 -1.61 -6.11 -7.18
C VAL A 98 -1.76 -6.54 -8.64
N THR A 99 -1.72 -7.85 -8.92
CA THR A 99 -1.88 -8.39 -10.28
C THR A 99 -3.22 -7.99 -10.88
N TYR A 100 -4.33 -8.09 -10.14
CA TYR A 100 -5.65 -7.67 -10.61
C TYR A 100 -5.70 -6.16 -10.88
N VAL A 101 -5.12 -5.34 -9.99
CA VAL A 101 -5.05 -3.89 -10.20
C VAL A 101 -4.28 -3.57 -11.47
N VAL A 102 -3.11 -4.17 -11.69
CA VAL A 102 -2.32 -3.98 -12.92
C VAL A 102 -3.13 -4.37 -14.15
N ARG A 103 -3.76 -5.55 -14.14
CA ARG A 103 -4.55 -6.07 -15.26
C ARG A 103 -5.67 -5.14 -15.71
N HIS A 104 -6.37 -4.53 -14.75
CA HIS A 104 -7.51 -3.65 -15.04
C HIS A 104 -7.13 -2.18 -15.25
N ALA A 105 -6.05 -1.71 -14.64
CA ALA A 105 -5.60 -0.33 -14.76
C ALA A 105 -4.75 -0.08 -16.03
N ALA A 106 -3.79 -0.96 -16.32
CA ALA A 106 -2.81 -0.75 -17.39
C ALA A 106 -3.43 -0.45 -18.75
N PRO A 107 -4.52 -1.13 -19.22
CA PRO A 107 -5.17 -0.81 -20.49
C PRO A 107 -5.77 0.61 -20.57
N LYS A 108 -5.91 1.30 -19.43
CA LYS A 108 -6.46 2.67 -19.33
C LYS A 108 -5.36 3.72 -19.08
N MET A 109 -4.10 3.31 -19.09
CA MET A 109 -2.95 4.17 -18.83
C MET A 109 -2.05 4.24 -20.06
N SER A 110 -1.91 5.43 -20.64
CA SER A 110 -0.94 5.69 -21.72
C SER A 110 0.40 6.22 -21.20
N GLN A 111 0.41 6.69 -19.96
CA GLN A 111 1.56 7.22 -19.21
C GLN A 111 1.17 7.32 -17.73
N GLY A 112 2.00 7.94 -16.90
CA GLY A 112 1.73 8.12 -15.47
C GLY A 112 2.42 7.08 -14.61
N SER A 113 1.82 6.67 -13.48
CA SER A 113 2.50 5.74 -12.58
C SER A 113 1.59 4.80 -11.80
N MET A 114 2.12 3.64 -11.48
CA MET A 114 1.60 2.73 -10.44
C MET A 114 2.57 2.74 -9.26
N THR A 115 2.05 2.90 -8.04
CA THR A 115 2.84 2.85 -6.81
C THR A 115 2.24 1.83 -5.86
N PHE A 116 3.01 0.82 -5.50
CA PHE A 116 2.59 -0.22 -4.57
C PHE A 116 3.17 0.02 -3.17
N THR A 117 2.62 -0.66 -2.17
CA THR A 117 3.13 -0.64 -0.80
C THR A 117 3.61 -2.02 -0.41
N SER A 118 4.88 -2.13 -0.05
CA SER A 118 5.50 -3.26 0.62
C SER A 118 5.56 -2.99 2.14
N GLY A 119 6.62 -3.37 2.81
CA GLY A 119 6.86 -3.12 4.23
C GLY A 119 8.20 -3.65 4.71
N GLY A 120 8.73 -3.10 5.77
CA GLY A 120 10.07 -3.39 6.29
C GLY A 120 10.36 -4.86 6.63
N LEU A 121 9.33 -5.72 6.72
CA LEU A 121 9.51 -7.16 6.92
C LEU A 121 10.06 -7.87 5.68
N SER A 122 10.02 -7.27 4.49
CA SER A 122 10.66 -7.82 3.28
C SER A 122 12.17 -7.96 3.47
N SER A 123 12.81 -6.95 4.05
CA SER A 123 14.25 -6.90 4.28
C SER A 123 14.67 -7.32 5.69
N ARG A 124 13.75 -7.27 6.65
CA ARG A 124 14.03 -7.62 8.05
C ARG A 124 12.92 -8.50 8.64
N PRO A 125 12.89 -9.79 8.29
CA PRO A 125 11.86 -10.73 8.75
C PRO A 125 11.94 -10.96 10.26
N ARG A 126 10.81 -11.39 10.83
CA ARG A 126 10.68 -11.77 12.24
C ARG A 126 10.04 -13.14 12.36
N LEU A 127 10.14 -13.73 13.54
CA LEU A 127 9.42 -14.98 13.83
C LEU A 127 7.93 -14.82 13.52
N GLY A 128 7.37 -15.78 12.78
CA GLY A 128 5.97 -15.78 12.39
C GLY A 128 5.63 -14.86 11.20
N THR A 129 6.60 -14.33 10.46
CA THR A 129 6.33 -13.45 9.31
C THR A 129 6.69 -14.05 7.97
N ALA A 130 7.01 -15.33 7.87
CA ALA A 130 7.53 -15.95 6.65
C ALA A 130 6.64 -15.67 5.42
N MET A 131 5.32 -15.95 5.49
CA MET A 131 4.40 -15.70 4.38
C MET A 131 4.24 -14.21 4.07
N LEU A 132 4.16 -13.37 5.11
CA LEU A 132 4.07 -11.92 4.91
C LEU A 132 5.36 -11.36 4.29
N THR A 133 6.52 -11.80 4.76
CA THR A 133 7.83 -11.46 4.18
C THR A 133 7.89 -11.85 2.70
N THR A 134 7.47 -13.08 2.36
CA THR A 134 7.42 -13.56 0.98
C THR A 134 6.53 -12.67 0.11
N ALA A 135 5.34 -12.33 0.59
CA ALA A 135 4.40 -11.49 -0.17
C ALA A 135 4.93 -10.07 -0.37
N LEU A 136 5.53 -9.47 0.67
CA LEU A 136 6.13 -8.13 0.58
C LEU A 136 7.33 -8.11 -0.38
N ALA A 137 8.25 -9.07 -0.24
CA ALA A 137 9.39 -9.21 -1.13
C ALA A 137 8.96 -9.51 -2.57
N GLY A 138 7.87 -10.28 -2.74
CA GLY A 138 7.27 -10.53 -4.05
C GLY A 138 6.78 -9.26 -4.75
N VAL A 139 6.12 -8.35 -4.03
CA VAL A 139 5.73 -7.03 -4.57
C VAL A 139 6.96 -6.21 -4.98
N GLU A 140 8.01 -6.22 -4.16
CA GLU A 140 9.27 -5.54 -4.49
C GLU A 140 9.92 -6.12 -5.75
N ALA A 141 9.95 -7.45 -5.89
CA ALA A 141 10.49 -8.14 -7.06
C ALA A 141 9.65 -7.91 -8.33
N MET A 142 8.32 -7.80 -8.22
CA MET A 142 7.43 -7.47 -9.35
C MET A 142 7.67 -6.05 -9.87
N THR A 143 8.11 -5.13 -9.04
CA THR A 143 8.22 -3.70 -9.37
C THR A 143 9.10 -3.42 -10.59
N PRO A 144 10.38 -3.84 -10.64
CA PRO A 144 11.21 -3.62 -11.82
C PRO A 144 10.74 -4.41 -13.05
N ALA A 145 10.17 -5.60 -12.87
CA ALA A 145 9.62 -6.39 -13.98
C ALA A 145 8.44 -5.67 -14.62
N LEU A 146 7.49 -5.19 -13.82
CA LEU A 146 6.33 -4.43 -14.29
C LEU A 146 6.74 -3.06 -14.90
N ALA A 147 7.81 -2.44 -14.41
CA ALA A 147 8.32 -1.20 -15.01
C ALA A 147 8.81 -1.42 -16.44
N LEU A 148 9.33 -2.61 -16.76
CA LEU A 148 9.70 -2.99 -18.13
C LEU A 148 8.48 -3.37 -18.98
N GLU A 149 7.55 -4.15 -18.41
CA GLU A 149 6.38 -4.65 -19.14
C GLU A 149 5.37 -3.55 -19.48
N LEU A 150 5.23 -2.54 -18.62
CA LEU A 150 4.20 -1.51 -18.72
C LEU A 150 4.71 -0.17 -19.27
N ALA A 151 5.98 -0.10 -19.70
CA ALA A 151 6.52 1.14 -20.25
C ALA A 151 5.61 1.71 -21.35
N PRO A 152 5.32 3.02 -21.37
CA PRO A 152 5.95 4.10 -20.59
C PRO A 152 5.32 4.35 -19.20
N VAL A 153 4.37 3.56 -18.74
CA VAL A 153 3.81 3.66 -17.38
C VAL A 153 4.90 3.29 -16.37
N ARG A 154 5.19 4.20 -15.46
CA ARG A 154 6.20 4.00 -14.42
C ARG A 154 5.65 3.15 -13.28
N VAL A 155 6.44 2.24 -12.76
CA VAL A 155 6.04 1.37 -11.64
C VAL A 155 7.07 1.46 -10.53
N ASN A 156 6.62 1.76 -9.32
CA ASN A 156 7.48 1.88 -8.13
C ASN A 156 6.80 1.28 -6.91
N THR A 157 7.58 0.97 -5.90
CA THR A 157 7.09 0.49 -4.60
C THR A 157 7.63 1.35 -3.46
N VAL A 158 6.79 1.66 -2.48
CA VAL A 158 7.21 2.27 -1.22
C VAL A 158 7.25 1.18 -0.14
N THR A 159 8.33 1.13 0.62
CA THR A 159 8.54 0.21 1.74
C THR A 159 8.55 0.99 3.06
N PRO A 160 7.38 1.15 3.72
CA PRO A 160 7.30 1.84 4.99
C PRO A 160 7.91 1.01 6.14
N GLY A 161 8.51 1.69 7.12
CA GLY A 161 8.79 1.12 8.43
C GLY A 161 7.52 1.03 9.29
N LEU A 162 7.68 1.12 10.61
CA LEU A 162 6.53 1.26 11.50
C LEU A 162 5.94 2.66 11.38
N ILE A 163 4.71 2.74 10.90
CA ILE A 163 3.99 3.99 10.66
C ILE A 163 2.81 4.08 11.62
N ASP A 164 2.71 5.19 12.33
CA ASP A 164 1.60 5.45 13.23
C ASP A 164 0.31 5.68 12.42
N THR A 165 -0.51 4.65 12.39
CA THR A 165 -1.78 4.60 11.66
C THR A 165 -2.81 3.80 12.44
N PRO A 166 -4.11 3.95 12.18
CA PRO A 166 -5.15 3.11 12.77
C PRO A 166 -4.98 1.60 12.58
N LEU A 167 -4.16 1.17 11.62
CA LEU A 167 -3.81 -0.23 11.44
C LEU A 167 -3.11 -0.80 12.67
N LEU A 168 -2.27 -0.01 13.36
CA LEU A 168 -1.60 -0.44 14.57
C LEU A 168 -2.56 -0.73 15.72
N ASN A 169 -3.66 0.04 15.83
CA ASN A 169 -4.71 -0.22 16.82
C ASN A 169 -5.34 -1.61 16.61
N ASN A 170 -5.62 -1.96 15.36
CA ASN A 170 -6.24 -3.24 15.01
C ASN A 170 -5.25 -4.42 15.18
N THR A 171 -3.95 -4.16 15.03
CA THR A 171 -2.91 -5.20 15.09
C THR A 171 -2.44 -5.46 16.52
N TYR A 172 -2.30 -4.41 17.33
CA TYR A 172 -1.63 -4.47 18.63
C TYR A 172 -2.54 -4.11 19.81
N GLY A 173 -3.72 -3.55 19.56
CA GLY A 173 -4.67 -3.20 20.62
C GLY A 173 -4.03 -2.33 21.71
N ALA A 174 -4.14 -2.78 22.97
CA ALA A 174 -3.60 -2.08 24.13
C ALA A 174 -2.05 -1.99 24.16
N GLU A 175 -1.36 -2.87 23.43
CA GLU A 175 0.12 -2.88 23.39
C GLU A 175 0.70 -1.85 22.41
N ARG A 176 -0.16 -1.18 21.61
CA ARG A 176 0.24 -0.25 20.54
C ARG A 176 1.28 0.78 21.01
N ASP A 177 1.01 1.48 22.09
CA ASP A 177 1.86 2.59 22.54
C ASP A 177 3.22 2.09 23.05
N THR A 178 3.23 0.95 23.74
CA THR A 178 4.46 0.28 24.17
C THR A 178 5.31 -0.15 22.97
N ILE A 179 4.67 -0.69 21.92
CA ILE A 179 5.38 -1.11 20.69
C ILE A 179 5.95 0.11 19.96
N ILE A 180 5.19 1.22 19.87
CA ILE A 180 5.67 2.47 19.27
C ILE A 180 6.89 3.00 20.03
N GLN A 181 6.82 3.08 21.37
CA GLN A 181 7.91 3.57 22.22
C GLN A 181 9.16 2.70 22.10
N ASN A 182 9.01 1.38 22.22
CA ASN A 182 10.12 0.43 22.10
C ASN A 182 10.79 0.51 20.73
N ARG A 183 9.98 0.65 19.66
CA ARG A 183 10.52 0.78 18.31
C ARG A 183 11.22 2.12 18.10
N ALA A 184 10.64 3.22 18.57
CA ALA A 184 11.25 4.55 18.51
C ALA A 184 12.61 4.61 19.21
N ALA A 185 12.77 3.93 20.34
CA ALA A 185 14.02 3.92 21.10
C ALA A 185 15.21 3.36 20.31
N VAL A 186 14.97 2.37 19.44
CA VAL A 186 16.03 1.69 18.66
C VAL A 186 16.22 2.29 17.27
N LEU A 187 15.21 2.98 16.71
CA LEU A 187 15.32 3.57 15.38
C LEU A 187 16.36 4.71 15.36
N PRO A 188 17.18 4.83 14.31
CA PRO A 188 18.06 5.99 14.10
C PRO A 188 17.32 7.33 14.18
N GLY A 189 16.12 7.41 13.63
CA GLY A 189 15.26 8.60 13.67
C GLY A 189 14.60 8.87 15.01
N LYS A 190 14.77 8.01 16.03
CA LYS A 190 14.19 8.11 17.41
C LYS A 190 12.68 8.32 17.46
N ARG A 191 11.97 7.97 16.41
CA ARG A 191 10.52 8.00 16.32
C ARG A 191 10.01 7.01 15.25
N VAL A 192 8.75 6.68 15.31
CA VAL A 192 8.04 6.01 14.21
C VAL A 192 7.62 7.04 13.14
N GLY A 193 7.33 6.58 11.94
CA GLY A 193 6.88 7.43 10.85
C GLY A 193 5.39 7.77 10.94
N THR A 194 4.96 8.73 10.14
CA THR A 194 3.57 9.15 9.98
C THR A 194 3.03 8.77 8.60
N ALA A 195 1.70 8.65 8.48
CA ALA A 195 1.06 8.40 7.19
C ALA A 195 1.36 9.48 6.15
N VAL A 196 1.54 10.74 6.59
CA VAL A 196 1.82 11.88 5.71
C VAL A 196 3.22 11.76 5.09
N GLU A 197 4.23 11.32 5.85
CA GLU A 197 5.60 11.15 5.32
C GLU A 197 5.65 10.08 4.22
N VAL A 198 4.91 8.99 4.38
CA VAL A 198 4.79 7.98 3.32
C VAL A 198 4.00 8.52 2.13
N ALA A 199 2.93 9.27 2.38
CA ALA A 199 2.13 9.89 1.32
C ALA A 199 2.92 10.91 0.49
N GLN A 200 3.83 11.67 1.10
CA GLN A 200 4.74 12.57 0.40
C GLN A 200 5.66 11.82 -0.56
N ALA A 201 6.19 10.67 -0.13
CA ALA A 201 6.98 9.82 -1.02
C ALA A 201 6.16 9.25 -2.18
N MET A 202 4.91 8.83 -1.92
CA MET A 202 4.01 8.39 -2.98
C MET A 202 3.70 9.50 -3.98
N LEU A 203 3.42 10.72 -3.50
CA LEU A 203 3.19 11.88 -4.38
C LEU A 203 4.45 12.21 -5.20
N MET A 204 5.63 12.14 -4.61
CA MET A 204 6.90 12.31 -5.34
C MET A 204 7.03 11.26 -6.46
N LEU A 205 6.72 9.99 -6.21
CA LEU A 205 6.75 8.94 -7.24
C LEU A 205 5.69 9.14 -8.34
N MET A 206 4.57 9.79 -8.04
CA MET A 206 3.60 10.19 -9.06
C MET A 206 4.13 11.30 -9.96
N THR A 207 4.80 12.31 -9.39
CA THR A 207 5.19 13.55 -10.08
C THR A 207 6.61 13.54 -10.66
N ASN A 208 7.51 12.70 -10.13
CA ASN A 208 8.86 12.56 -10.69
C ASN A 208 8.84 11.58 -11.88
N GLU A 209 8.90 12.12 -13.07
CA GLU A 209 8.74 11.37 -14.33
C GLU A 209 9.96 10.49 -14.67
N TYR A 210 11.07 10.62 -13.95
CA TYR A 210 12.30 9.84 -14.21
C TYR A 210 12.50 8.66 -13.25
N MET A 211 11.56 8.45 -12.30
CA MET A 211 11.64 7.34 -11.33
C MET A 211 10.73 6.18 -11.77
N THR A 212 11.33 5.03 -12.08
CA THR A 212 10.62 3.78 -12.37
C THR A 212 11.45 2.57 -11.96
N GLY A 213 10.80 1.48 -11.56
CA GLY A 213 11.45 0.26 -11.09
C GLY A 213 12.03 0.35 -9.67
N GLU A 214 11.76 1.43 -8.94
CA GLU A 214 12.39 1.74 -7.65
C GLU A 214 11.61 1.14 -6.47
N VAL A 215 12.34 0.66 -5.47
CA VAL A 215 11.83 0.25 -4.15
C VAL A 215 12.30 1.25 -3.10
N LEU A 216 11.46 2.23 -2.81
CA LEU A 216 11.79 3.37 -1.96
C LEU A 216 11.46 3.11 -0.49
N HIS A 217 12.47 3.10 0.37
CA HIS A 217 12.32 2.87 1.81
C HIS A 217 12.01 4.16 2.56
N ILE A 218 10.88 4.18 3.29
CA ILE A 218 10.46 5.27 4.19
C ILE A 218 10.32 4.67 5.59
N ASP A 219 11.43 4.36 6.24
CA ASP A 219 11.50 3.45 7.37
C ASP A 219 12.25 3.97 8.60
N GLY A 220 12.72 5.24 8.58
CA GLY A 220 13.48 5.85 9.68
C GLY A 220 14.81 5.12 9.99
N GLY A 221 15.35 4.38 9.03
CA GLY A 221 16.55 3.55 9.20
C GLY A 221 16.24 2.17 9.82
N SER A 222 14.98 1.75 9.83
CA SER A 222 14.52 0.51 10.46
C SER A 222 15.21 -0.75 9.93
N ARG A 223 15.62 -0.76 8.68
CA ARG A 223 16.32 -1.88 8.03
C ARG A 223 17.75 -2.07 8.52
N PHE A 224 18.34 -1.09 9.20
CA PHE A 224 19.72 -1.14 9.69
C PHE A 224 19.83 -1.50 11.19
N VAL A 225 18.68 -1.58 11.94
CA VAL A 225 18.66 -1.79 13.39
C VAL A 225 17.66 -2.86 13.85
#